data_da86e2bce1a4f2a17a4de86954b8d352
#
_entry.id   da86e2bce1a4f2a17a4de86954b8d352
#
_cell.length_a   1.000
_cell.length_b   1.000
_cell.length_c   1.000
_cell.angle_alpha   90.00
_cell.angle_beta   90.00
_cell.angle_gamma   90.00
#
_symmetry.space_group_name_H-M   'P 1'
#
loop_
_entity.id
_entity.type
_entity.pdbx_description
1 polymer ?
#
loop_
_entity_poly.entity_id
_entity_poly.type
_entity_poly.pdbx_seq_one_letter_code
_entity_poly.pdbx_strand_id
1 'polypeptide(L)'
;IVALAMGLFGVADFLKNINRIGGDAKVTTAKISMKSMRPEAGDIKQSRGALVRGTAIGAAFGILPGTGPTIASFISYAVEKKVAREPRRFGRGAIEGIAGPEAATSASTQTSFIPTMSLGIPGDPVMALMLGALIIHGIQPGPQMMVEHADMFWGLIASFWVGNVLLLLLNLPLIGMWVRLLTVPFRYLFPAALFFVCVGVYSTNNNLFDVGMVTLFGAAGYALIRLRFEPAPLLLGFVLGPMVEENFRRALLLSRGDLAIFVTRPISLGFVLACVLLIALLLVSAVRQKHKAQAALEQSRSAA
;
A
#
# COMPACT_ATOMS: atom_id res chain seq x y z
N ILE A 1 5.62 -15.00 7.63
CA ILE A 1 5.01 -13.81 7.03
C ILE A 1 5.55 -12.54 7.68
N VAL A 2 5.47 -12.39 9.02
CA VAL A 2 5.93 -11.18 9.74
C VAL A 2 7.41 -10.88 9.45
N ALA A 3 8.29 -11.88 9.57
CA ALA A 3 9.72 -11.72 9.29
C ALA A 3 9.99 -11.31 7.83
N LEU A 4 9.25 -11.87 6.86
CA LEU A 4 9.34 -11.51 5.44
C LEU A 4 8.95 -10.03 5.21
N ALA A 5 7.82 -9.61 5.76
CA ALA A 5 7.34 -8.24 5.58
C ALA A 5 8.23 -7.22 6.27
N MET A 6 8.62 -7.47 7.52
CA MET A 6 9.53 -6.57 8.26
C MET A 6 10.90 -6.49 7.60
N GLY A 7 11.40 -7.58 7.02
CA GLY A 7 12.63 -7.57 6.23
C GLY A 7 12.47 -6.75 4.95
N LEU A 8 11.52 -7.13 4.09
CA LEU A 8 11.35 -6.53 2.77
C LEU A 8 10.98 -5.04 2.78
N PHE A 9 10.20 -4.59 3.74
CA PHE A 9 9.73 -3.19 3.80
C PHE A 9 10.43 -2.40 4.91
N GLY A 10 10.56 -2.95 6.12
CA GLY A 10 11.19 -2.26 7.23
C GLY A 10 12.71 -2.13 7.04
N VAL A 11 13.42 -3.26 7.08
CA VAL A 11 14.89 -3.26 7.03
C VAL A 11 15.41 -2.77 5.67
N ALA A 12 14.77 -3.16 4.57
CA ALA A 12 15.21 -2.75 3.24
C ALA A 12 15.08 -1.23 3.01
N ASP A 13 14.00 -0.60 3.51
CA ASP A 13 13.85 0.86 3.42
C ASP A 13 14.87 1.60 4.30
N PHE A 14 15.16 1.07 5.47
CA PHE A 14 16.24 1.59 6.30
C PHE A 14 17.59 1.50 5.59
N LEU A 15 17.94 0.38 4.99
CA LEU A 15 19.20 0.21 4.24
C LEU A 15 19.27 1.15 3.02
N LYS A 16 18.16 1.38 2.34
CA LYS A 16 18.08 2.35 1.24
C LYS A 16 18.41 3.77 1.70
N ASN A 17 17.98 4.15 2.88
CA ASN A 17 18.12 5.49 3.42
C ASN A 17 19.41 5.67 4.27
N ILE A 18 20.24 4.63 4.42
CA ILE A 18 21.46 4.67 5.23
C ILE A 18 22.45 5.76 4.78
N ASN A 19 22.52 6.05 3.49
CA ASN A 19 23.37 7.11 2.94
C ASN A 19 22.88 8.54 3.28
N ARG A 20 21.65 8.70 3.81
CA ARG A 20 21.10 9.96 4.27
C ARG A 20 21.49 10.31 5.71
N ILE A 21 22.28 9.45 6.37
CA ILE A 21 22.75 9.64 7.75
C ILE A 21 23.56 10.94 7.94
N GLY A 22 24.14 11.51 6.87
CA GLY A 22 24.91 12.76 6.90
C GLY A 22 24.16 14.02 6.43
N GLY A 23 22.92 13.92 6.00
CA GLY A 23 22.13 15.07 5.57
C GLY A 23 21.22 15.54 6.69
N ASP A 24 21.57 16.65 7.35
CA ASP A 24 20.65 17.39 8.21
C ASP A 24 19.49 17.90 7.35
N ALA A 25 18.46 17.11 7.20
CA ALA A 25 17.18 17.63 6.73
C ALA A 25 16.72 18.62 7.81
N LYS A 26 16.94 19.91 7.59
CA LYS A 26 16.37 20.98 8.41
C LYS A 26 14.85 20.87 8.29
N VAL A 27 14.25 20.04 9.12
CA VAL A 27 12.81 20.09 9.33
C VAL A 27 12.53 21.45 9.92
N THR A 28 11.92 22.33 9.15
CA THR A 28 11.49 23.63 9.62
C THR A 28 10.45 23.38 10.70
N THR A 29 10.89 23.42 11.96
CA THR A 29 10.01 23.28 13.13
C THR A 29 9.24 24.58 13.30
N ALA A 30 8.16 24.75 12.55
CA ALA A 30 7.15 25.73 12.91
C ALA A 30 6.61 25.38 14.30
N LYS A 31 6.50 26.36 15.19
CA LYS A 31 5.86 26.15 16.51
C LYS A 31 4.41 25.74 16.28
N ILE A 32 4.13 24.44 16.35
CA ILE A 32 2.79 23.90 16.17
C ILE A 32 2.04 24.13 17.47
N SER A 33 1.00 24.93 17.41
CA SER A 33 0.06 25.20 18.49
C SER A 33 -1.29 24.59 18.15
N MET A 34 -2.04 24.13 19.16
CA MET A 34 -3.43 23.66 18.98
C MET A 34 -4.31 24.71 18.28
N LYS A 35 -4.01 26.00 18.46
CA LYS A 35 -4.69 27.09 17.74
C LYS A 35 -4.36 27.12 16.25
N SER A 36 -3.10 26.86 15.87
CA SER A 36 -2.67 26.88 14.46
C SER A 36 -3.17 25.67 13.65
N MET A 37 -3.67 24.64 14.33
CA MET A 37 -4.23 23.44 13.72
C MET A 37 -5.73 23.55 13.43
N ARG A 38 -6.37 24.59 13.95
CA ARG A 38 -7.82 24.78 13.75
C ARG A 38 -8.05 25.30 12.33
N PRO A 39 -8.78 24.54 11.47
CA PRO A 39 -9.05 25.00 10.12
C PRO A 39 -9.91 26.26 10.15
N GLU A 40 -9.59 27.21 9.31
CA GLU A 40 -10.42 28.38 9.09
C GLU A 40 -11.64 28.03 8.25
N ALA A 41 -12.71 28.82 8.36
CA ALA A 41 -13.92 28.58 7.55
C ALA A 41 -13.64 28.63 6.04
N GLY A 42 -12.64 29.43 5.62
CA GLY A 42 -12.14 29.49 4.26
C GLY A 42 -11.54 28.16 3.79
N ASP A 43 -10.72 27.52 4.64
CA ASP A 43 -10.04 26.26 4.35
C ASP A 43 -11.05 25.14 4.14
N ILE A 44 -12.07 25.05 4.99
CA ILE A 44 -13.15 24.04 4.88
C ILE A 44 -13.92 24.24 3.57
N LYS A 45 -14.26 25.47 3.21
CA LYS A 45 -14.98 25.77 1.97
C LYS A 45 -14.15 25.39 0.73
N GLN A 46 -12.84 25.64 0.78
CA GLN A 46 -11.91 25.36 -0.32
C GLN A 46 -11.62 23.86 -0.45
N SER A 47 -11.46 23.13 0.65
CA SER A 47 -11.08 21.74 0.66
C SER A 47 -12.24 20.76 0.45
N ARG A 48 -13.49 21.13 0.76
CA ARG A 48 -14.63 20.20 0.71
C ARG A 48 -14.81 19.48 -0.63
N GLY A 49 -14.63 20.19 -1.75
CA GLY A 49 -14.73 19.62 -3.09
C GLY A 49 -13.60 18.60 -3.36
N ALA A 50 -12.40 18.93 -2.91
CA ALA A 50 -11.24 18.05 -3.02
C ALA A 50 -11.40 16.79 -2.14
N LEU A 51 -11.93 16.94 -0.92
CA LEU A 51 -12.24 15.82 -0.04
C LEU A 51 -13.22 14.84 -0.69
N VAL A 52 -14.33 15.33 -1.23
CA VAL A 52 -15.34 14.46 -1.87
C VAL A 52 -14.76 13.75 -3.10
N ARG A 53 -14.07 14.46 -3.99
CA ARG A 53 -13.44 13.85 -5.17
C ARG A 53 -12.35 12.89 -4.78
N GLY A 54 -11.49 13.27 -3.83
CA GLY A 54 -10.44 12.40 -3.30
C GLY A 54 -11.01 11.12 -2.71
N THR A 55 -12.06 11.21 -1.89
CA THR A 55 -12.75 10.05 -1.32
C THR A 55 -13.31 9.13 -2.43
N ALA A 56 -13.98 9.70 -3.45
CA ALA A 56 -14.53 8.91 -4.54
C ALA A 56 -13.42 8.21 -5.36
N ILE A 57 -12.32 8.91 -5.65
CA ILE A 57 -11.15 8.34 -6.33
C ILE A 57 -10.54 7.23 -5.47
N GLY A 58 -10.28 7.51 -4.19
CA GLY A 58 -9.72 6.53 -3.27
C GLY A 58 -10.58 5.29 -3.14
N ALA A 59 -11.90 5.46 -2.99
CA ALA A 59 -12.84 4.35 -2.90
C ALA A 59 -12.82 3.48 -4.17
N ALA A 60 -12.80 4.10 -5.35
CA ALA A 60 -12.75 3.37 -6.61
C ALA A 60 -11.44 2.59 -6.79
N PHE A 61 -10.30 3.22 -6.50
CA PHE A 61 -8.98 2.57 -6.64
C PHE A 61 -8.69 1.57 -5.52
N GLY A 62 -9.19 1.76 -4.31
CA GLY A 62 -9.00 0.82 -3.21
C GLY A 62 -9.65 -0.56 -3.46
N ILE A 63 -10.75 -0.60 -4.22
CA ILE A 63 -11.39 -1.88 -4.61
C ILE A 63 -10.53 -2.65 -5.63
N LEU A 64 -9.67 -1.96 -6.37
CA LEU A 64 -8.83 -2.58 -7.39
C LEU A 64 -7.56 -3.18 -6.77
N PRO A 65 -7.35 -4.51 -6.88
CA PRO A 65 -6.16 -5.15 -6.35
C PRO A 65 -4.87 -4.58 -6.95
N GLY A 66 -3.87 -4.35 -6.11
CA GLY A 66 -2.54 -3.91 -6.53
C GLY A 66 -2.39 -2.41 -6.84
N THR A 67 -3.46 -1.60 -6.77
CA THR A 67 -3.33 -0.15 -6.98
C THR A 67 -2.82 0.57 -5.74
N GLY A 68 -3.30 0.18 -4.59
CA GLY A 68 -2.88 0.72 -3.29
C GLY A 68 -3.19 2.21 -3.05
N PRO A 69 -3.07 2.67 -1.80
CA PRO A 69 -3.35 4.05 -1.43
C PRO A 69 -2.44 5.07 -2.11
N THR A 70 -1.19 4.68 -2.43
CA THR A 70 -0.21 5.55 -3.07
C THR A 70 -0.66 5.98 -4.47
N ILE A 71 -1.12 5.03 -5.30
CA ILE A 71 -1.61 5.32 -6.65
C ILE A 71 -2.86 6.19 -6.57
N ALA A 72 -3.79 5.88 -5.67
CA ALA A 72 -4.99 6.66 -5.45
C ALA A 72 -4.67 8.13 -5.09
N SER A 73 -3.68 8.36 -4.22
CA SER A 73 -3.27 9.71 -3.84
C SER A 73 -2.66 10.51 -5.01
N PHE A 74 -1.80 9.89 -5.82
CA PHE A 74 -1.23 10.55 -7.00
C PHE A 74 -2.27 10.89 -8.05
N ILE A 75 -3.23 9.99 -8.30
CA ILE A 75 -4.33 10.23 -9.23
C ILE A 75 -5.20 11.37 -8.70
N SER A 76 -5.54 11.36 -7.41
CA SER A 76 -6.30 12.43 -6.78
C SER A 76 -5.58 13.77 -6.92
N TYR A 77 -4.26 13.83 -6.65
CA TYR A 77 -3.47 15.05 -6.84
C TYR A 77 -3.52 15.56 -8.28
N ALA A 78 -3.37 14.66 -9.25
CA ALA A 78 -3.42 15.02 -10.67
C ALA A 78 -4.79 15.55 -11.09
N VAL A 79 -5.87 14.93 -10.60
CA VAL A 79 -7.25 15.37 -10.85
C VAL A 79 -7.50 16.72 -10.19
N GLU A 80 -7.13 16.90 -8.91
CA GLU A 80 -7.28 18.18 -8.21
C GLU A 80 -6.55 19.31 -8.92
N LYS A 81 -5.31 19.07 -9.34
CA LYS A 81 -4.54 20.06 -10.10
C LYS A 81 -5.20 20.44 -11.44
N LYS A 82 -5.88 19.48 -12.10
CA LYS A 82 -6.57 19.73 -13.38
C LYS A 82 -7.90 20.48 -13.18
N VAL A 83 -8.60 20.23 -12.08
CA VAL A 83 -9.91 20.82 -11.76
C VAL A 83 -9.78 22.17 -11.03
N ALA A 84 -8.61 22.44 -10.44
CA ALA A 84 -8.38 23.66 -9.68
C ALA A 84 -8.50 24.91 -10.55
N ARG A 85 -9.08 25.97 -9.96
CA ARG A 85 -9.14 27.30 -10.60
C ARG A 85 -7.77 27.93 -10.80
N GLU A 86 -6.81 27.62 -9.90
CA GLU A 86 -5.45 28.15 -9.90
C GLU A 86 -4.42 26.99 -9.81
N PRO A 87 -4.16 26.25 -10.90
CA PRO A 87 -3.24 25.12 -10.89
C PRO A 87 -1.79 25.47 -10.48
N ARG A 88 -1.42 26.75 -10.64
CA ARG A 88 -0.07 27.24 -10.29
C ARG A 88 0.21 27.26 -8.77
N ARG A 89 -0.84 27.20 -7.94
CA ARG A 89 -0.70 27.13 -6.48
C ARG A 89 -0.28 25.73 -5.99
N PHE A 90 -0.46 24.70 -6.80
CA PHE A 90 -0.03 23.34 -6.43
C PHE A 90 1.49 23.28 -6.28
N GLY A 91 1.95 22.72 -5.15
CA GLY A 91 3.34 22.76 -4.71
C GLY A 91 3.75 24.07 -4.03
N ARG A 92 2.82 25.04 -3.87
CA ARG A 92 3.07 26.35 -3.23
C ARG A 92 1.99 26.71 -2.18
N GLY A 93 1.42 25.70 -1.51
CA GLY A 93 0.45 25.89 -0.44
C GLY A 93 -1.04 25.79 -0.85
N ALA A 94 -1.37 25.11 -1.95
CA ALA A 94 -2.75 24.79 -2.28
C ALA A 94 -3.30 23.73 -1.32
N ILE A 95 -4.32 24.05 -0.53
CA ILE A 95 -4.92 23.13 0.44
C ILE A 95 -5.59 21.94 -0.24
N GLU A 96 -6.15 22.12 -1.43
CA GLU A 96 -6.76 21.07 -2.25
C GLU A 96 -5.74 20.01 -2.67
N GLY A 97 -4.47 20.42 -2.87
CA GLY A 97 -3.35 19.54 -3.22
C GLY A 97 -2.91 18.63 -2.08
N ILE A 98 -3.41 18.85 -0.87
CA ILE A 98 -3.20 17.99 0.30
C ILE A 98 -4.50 17.26 0.65
N ALA A 99 -5.61 17.98 0.76
CA ALA A 99 -6.88 17.44 1.21
C ALA A 99 -7.43 16.32 0.29
N GLY A 100 -7.33 16.50 -1.02
CA GLY A 100 -7.76 15.48 -1.99
C GLY A 100 -6.95 14.17 -1.90
N PRO A 101 -5.62 14.22 -2.03
CA PRO A 101 -4.76 13.04 -1.88
C PRO A 101 -4.88 12.33 -0.54
N GLU A 102 -4.97 13.05 0.58
CA GLU A 102 -5.15 12.46 1.90
C GLU A 102 -6.51 11.75 2.05
N ALA A 103 -7.58 12.37 1.53
CA ALA A 103 -8.88 11.73 1.48
C ALA A 103 -8.86 10.47 0.59
N ALA A 104 -8.13 10.50 -0.53
CA ALA A 104 -8.00 9.36 -1.41
C ALA A 104 -7.21 8.23 -0.76
N THR A 105 -6.12 8.53 -0.05
CA THR A 105 -5.34 7.55 0.70
C THR A 105 -6.20 6.86 1.76
N SER A 106 -6.91 7.64 2.57
CA SER A 106 -7.77 7.12 3.64
C SER A 106 -8.90 6.26 3.09
N ALA A 107 -9.59 6.73 2.04
CA ALA A 107 -10.68 5.99 1.40
C ALA A 107 -10.19 4.70 0.73
N SER A 108 -9.04 4.74 0.03
CA SER A 108 -8.45 3.57 -0.61
C SER A 108 -8.07 2.50 0.41
N THR A 109 -7.47 2.88 1.53
CA THR A 109 -7.14 1.95 2.62
C THR A 109 -8.39 1.27 3.18
N GLN A 110 -9.47 2.00 3.38
CA GLN A 110 -10.73 1.43 3.88
C GLN A 110 -11.39 0.49 2.85
N THR A 111 -11.42 0.88 1.60
CA THR A 111 -12.11 0.09 0.56
C THR A 111 -11.29 -1.12 0.08
N SER A 112 -9.98 -1.17 0.31
CA SER A 112 -9.15 -2.35 0.03
C SER A 112 -9.51 -3.57 0.89
N PHE A 113 -10.20 -3.36 2.02
CA PHE A 113 -10.78 -4.45 2.81
C PHE A 113 -11.89 -5.21 2.07
N ILE A 114 -12.61 -4.55 1.17
CA ILE A 114 -13.71 -5.19 0.42
C ILE A 114 -13.20 -6.41 -0.38
N PRO A 115 -12.26 -6.27 -1.34
CA PRO A 115 -11.75 -7.42 -2.07
C PRO A 115 -10.97 -8.39 -1.18
N THR A 116 -10.28 -7.89 -0.15
CA THR A 116 -9.48 -8.73 0.75
C THR A 116 -10.38 -9.66 1.56
N MET A 117 -11.46 -9.16 2.13
CA MET A 117 -12.36 -9.96 2.97
C MET A 117 -13.34 -10.80 2.14
N SER A 118 -13.86 -10.26 1.02
CA SER A 118 -14.87 -10.96 0.22
C SER A 118 -14.30 -11.93 -0.79
N LEU A 119 -13.10 -11.70 -1.31
CA LEU A 119 -12.48 -12.51 -2.35
C LEU A 119 -11.16 -13.15 -1.92
N GLY A 120 -10.61 -12.75 -0.77
CA GLY A 120 -9.27 -13.17 -0.37
C GLY A 120 -8.15 -12.58 -1.23
N ILE A 121 -8.42 -11.45 -1.92
CA ILE A 121 -7.46 -10.80 -2.80
C ILE A 121 -6.98 -9.50 -2.16
N PRO A 122 -5.75 -9.45 -1.62
CA PRO A 122 -5.25 -8.26 -0.97
C PRO A 122 -4.95 -7.15 -1.98
N GLY A 123 -5.38 -5.93 -1.67
CA GLY A 123 -5.16 -4.74 -2.50
C GLY A 123 -3.78 -4.13 -2.36
N ASP A 124 -3.12 -4.36 -1.23
CA ASP A 124 -1.82 -3.81 -0.88
C ASP A 124 -1.05 -4.74 0.09
N PRO A 125 0.23 -4.44 0.40
CA PRO A 125 1.03 -5.27 1.30
C PRO A 125 0.49 -5.38 2.73
N VAL A 126 -0.19 -4.35 3.24
CA VAL A 126 -0.78 -4.36 4.59
C VAL A 126 -1.97 -5.32 4.61
N MET A 127 -2.80 -5.27 3.58
CA MET A 127 -3.92 -6.21 3.40
C MET A 127 -3.43 -7.66 3.24
N ALA A 128 -2.29 -7.86 2.57
CA ALA A 128 -1.68 -9.18 2.45
C ALA A 128 -1.22 -9.73 3.81
N LEU A 129 -0.62 -8.89 4.66
CA LEU A 129 -0.26 -9.27 6.02
C LEU A 129 -1.48 -9.65 6.86
N MET A 130 -2.53 -8.83 6.78
CA MET A 130 -3.77 -9.09 7.49
C MET A 130 -4.42 -10.40 7.02
N LEU A 131 -4.46 -10.63 5.70
CA LEU A 131 -4.94 -11.87 5.11
C LEU A 131 -4.15 -13.08 5.65
N GLY A 132 -2.82 -12.97 5.68
CA GLY A 132 -1.96 -14.00 6.25
C GLY A 132 -2.23 -14.25 7.74
N ALA A 133 -2.48 -13.21 8.53
CA ALA A 133 -2.86 -13.35 9.93
C ALA A 133 -4.20 -14.08 10.09
N LEU A 134 -5.21 -13.76 9.28
CA LEU A 134 -6.51 -14.45 9.30
C LEU A 134 -6.35 -15.94 8.99
N ILE A 135 -5.56 -16.28 7.97
CA ILE A 135 -5.30 -17.68 7.58
C ILE A 135 -4.61 -18.46 8.71
N ILE A 136 -3.64 -17.84 9.40
CA ILE A 136 -2.96 -18.47 10.56
C ILE A 136 -3.95 -18.76 11.68
N HIS A 137 -4.95 -17.92 11.87
CA HIS A 137 -6.02 -18.13 12.85
C HIS A 137 -7.14 -19.06 12.35
N GLY A 138 -6.97 -19.72 11.21
CA GLY A 138 -7.93 -20.66 10.63
C GLY A 138 -9.14 -19.98 9.98
N ILE A 139 -9.10 -18.68 9.77
CA ILE A 139 -10.19 -17.91 9.17
C ILE A 139 -9.91 -17.75 7.68
N GLN A 140 -10.72 -18.38 6.86
CA GLN A 140 -10.61 -18.27 5.40
C GLN A 140 -11.41 -17.06 4.92
N PRO A 141 -10.76 -16.04 4.33
CA PRO A 141 -11.45 -14.93 3.71
C PRO A 141 -12.23 -15.39 2.47
N GLY A 142 -13.39 -14.83 2.29
CA GLY A 142 -14.27 -15.24 1.19
C GLY A 142 -15.72 -14.82 1.44
N PRO A 143 -16.64 -15.07 0.49
CA PRO A 143 -18.05 -14.71 0.64
C PRO A 143 -18.72 -15.33 1.87
N GLN A 144 -18.25 -16.51 2.30
CA GLN A 144 -18.77 -17.23 3.47
C GLN A 144 -18.41 -16.56 4.79
N MET A 145 -17.35 -15.76 4.82
CA MET A 145 -16.91 -15.05 6.03
C MET A 145 -18.00 -14.14 6.63
N MET A 146 -18.83 -13.54 5.77
CA MET A 146 -19.94 -12.69 6.21
C MET A 146 -21.05 -13.49 6.90
N VAL A 147 -21.13 -14.80 6.65
CA VAL A 147 -22.17 -15.69 7.19
C VAL A 147 -21.62 -16.51 8.35
N GLU A 148 -20.48 -17.14 8.18
CA GLU A 148 -19.90 -18.06 9.17
C GLU A 148 -19.19 -17.32 10.32
N HIS A 149 -18.62 -16.13 10.03
CA HIS A 149 -17.90 -15.29 10.99
C HIS A 149 -18.45 -13.86 11.01
N ALA A 150 -19.79 -13.72 11.02
CA ALA A 150 -20.48 -12.45 10.97
C ALA A 150 -20.03 -11.48 12.07
N ASP A 151 -19.89 -11.97 13.30
CA ASP A 151 -19.47 -11.17 14.45
C ASP A 151 -18.09 -10.56 14.24
N MET A 152 -17.17 -11.32 13.66
CA MET A 152 -15.83 -10.84 13.37
C MET A 152 -15.83 -9.84 12.21
N PHE A 153 -16.61 -10.09 11.15
CA PHE A 153 -16.73 -9.18 10.01
C PHE A 153 -17.30 -7.82 10.43
N TRP A 154 -18.42 -7.81 11.14
CA TRP A 154 -19.01 -6.58 11.63
C TRP A 154 -18.21 -5.92 12.75
N GLY A 155 -17.57 -6.72 13.61
CA GLY A 155 -16.63 -6.24 14.62
C GLY A 155 -15.45 -5.50 14.01
N LEU A 156 -14.91 -5.99 12.89
CA LEU A 156 -13.85 -5.31 12.14
C LEU A 156 -14.33 -3.95 11.59
N ILE A 157 -15.51 -3.90 10.99
CA ILE A 157 -16.08 -2.64 10.49
C ILE A 157 -16.30 -1.64 11.63
N ALA A 158 -16.85 -2.10 12.76
CA ALA A 158 -17.02 -1.27 13.95
C ALA A 158 -15.67 -0.77 14.50
N SER A 159 -14.63 -1.61 14.47
CA SER A 159 -13.29 -1.24 14.90
C SER A 159 -12.69 -0.10 14.10
N PHE A 160 -13.02 0.03 12.81
CA PHE A 160 -12.59 1.17 11.98
C PHE A 160 -13.16 2.50 12.47
N TRP A 161 -14.44 2.52 12.86
CA TRP A 161 -15.07 3.71 13.41
C TRP A 161 -14.40 4.12 14.73
N VAL A 162 -14.26 3.17 15.64
CA VAL A 162 -13.60 3.40 16.93
C VAL A 162 -12.13 3.79 16.72
N GLY A 163 -11.43 3.08 15.84
CA GLY A 163 -10.03 3.35 15.50
C GLY A 163 -9.82 4.75 14.93
N ASN A 164 -10.69 5.21 14.02
CA ASN A 164 -10.63 6.56 13.47
C ASN A 164 -10.86 7.65 14.52
N VAL A 165 -11.78 7.43 15.46
CA VAL A 165 -11.99 8.36 16.58
C VAL A 165 -10.76 8.38 17.50
N LEU A 166 -10.21 7.23 17.85
CA LEU A 166 -8.99 7.11 18.66
C LEU A 166 -7.79 7.75 17.94
N LEU A 167 -7.66 7.55 16.64
CA LEU A 167 -6.60 8.15 15.83
C LEU A 167 -6.66 9.68 15.89
N LEU A 168 -7.87 10.26 15.78
CA LEU A 168 -8.07 11.70 15.92
C LEU A 168 -7.72 12.20 17.34
N LEU A 169 -8.21 11.51 18.36
CA LEU A 169 -7.97 11.86 19.76
C LEU A 169 -6.48 11.75 20.15
N LEU A 170 -5.75 10.81 19.57
CA LEU A 170 -4.33 10.63 19.85
C LEU A 170 -3.45 11.57 19.02
N ASN A 171 -3.71 11.70 17.72
CA ASN A 171 -2.83 12.48 16.86
C ASN A 171 -2.94 13.99 17.11
N LEU A 172 -4.14 14.54 17.30
CA LEU A 172 -4.30 15.97 17.49
C LEU A 172 -3.49 16.52 18.67
N PRO A 173 -3.60 16.01 19.92
CA PRO A 173 -2.81 16.53 21.03
C PRO A 173 -1.34 16.13 20.95
N LEU A 174 -1.01 14.99 20.35
CA LEU A 174 0.36 14.46 20.30
C LEU A 174 1.16 14.92 19.08
N ILE A 175 0.59 15.72 18.18
CA ILE A 175 1.30 16.15 16.96
C ILE A 175 2.63 16.84 17.27
N GLY A 176 2.68 17.63 18.36
CA GLY A 176 3.91 18.26 18.79
C GLY A 176 5.00 17.25 19.18
N MET A 177 4.62 16.12 19.74
CA MET A 177 5.53 15.02 20.06
C MET A 177 6.02 14.33 18.76
N TRP A 178 5.11 14.03 17.83
CA TRP A 178 5.46 13.43 16.54
C TRP A 178 6.43 14.31 15.75
N VAL A 179 6.19 15.62 15.70
CA VAL A 179 7.10 16.57 15.03
C VAL A 179 8.47 16.58 15.69
N ARG A 180 8.55 16.53 17.02
CA ARG A 180 9.83 16.40 17.72
C ARG A 180 10.54 15.08 17.38
N LEU A 181 9.81 13.99 17.26
CA LEU A 181 10.38 12.70 16.85
C LEU A 181 11.03 12.79 15.46
N LEU A 182 10.41 13.54 14.52
CA LEU A 182 10.98 13.78 13.19
C LEU A 182 12.27 14.61 13.21
N THR A 183 12.54 15.35 14.29
CA THR A 183 13.81 16.08 14.46
C THR A 183 14.96 15.22 14.97
N VAL A 184 14.67 14.00 15.43
CA VAL A 184 15.71 13.07 15.88
C VAL A 184 16.55 12.64 14.65
N PRO A 185 17.88 12.79 14.71
CA PRO A 185 18.74 12.40 13.60
C PRO A 185 18.58 10.93 13.25
N PHE A 186 18.53 10.65 11.96
CA PHE A 186 18.30 9.29 11.42
C PHE A 186 19.30 8.26 11.97
N ARG A 187 20.52 8.71 12.32
CA ARG A 187 21.56 7.86 12.94
C ARG A 187 21.13 7.20 14.26
N TYR A 188 20.19 7.82 15.01
CA TYR A 188 19.64 7.24 16.25
C TYR A 188 18.34 6.50 16.01
N LEU A 189 17.50 7.00 15.08
CA LEU A 189 16.24 6.34 14.72
C LEU A 189 16.47 4.97 14.09
N PHE A 190 17.49 4.85 13.23
CA PHE A 190 17.77 3.59 12.53
C PHE A 190 18.07 2.41 13.47
N PRO A 191 19.08 2.49 14.38
CA PRO A 191 19.36 1.39 15.30
C PRO A 191 18.18 1.09 16.23
N ALA A 192 17.49 2.12 16.73
CA ALA A 192 16.33 1.94 17.60
C ALA A 192 15.20 1.21 16.87
N ALA A 193 14.86 1.62 15.64
CA ALA A 193 13.84 0.96 14.86
C ALA A 193 14.22 -0.50 14.53
N LEU A 194 15.47 -0.76 14.16
CA LEU A 194 15.95 -2.11 13.89
C LEU A 194 15.86 -2.99 15.15
N PHE A 195 16.23 -2.46 16.30
CA PHE A 195 16.09 -3.16 17.58
C PHE A 195 14.63 -3.53 17.86
N PHE A 196 13.69 -2.59 17.70
CA PHE A 196 12.28 -2.87 17.89
C PHE A 196 11.72 -3.86 16.87
N VAL A 197 12.18 -3.85 15.62
CA VAL A 197 11.82 -4.85 14.61
C VAL A 197 12.28 -6.23 15.05
N CYS A 198 13.53 -6.38 15.51
CA CYS A 198 14.06 -7.66 15.98
C CYS A 198 13.30 -8.18 17.21
N VAL A 199 13.03 -7.32 18.20
CA VAL A 199 12.24 -7.65 19.38
C VAL A 199 10.81 -8.03 19.00
N GLY A 200 10.16 -7.26 18.12
CA GLY A 200 8.80 -7.52 17.66
C GLY A 200 8.68 -8.87 16.94
N VAL A 201 9.59 -9.17 16.03
CA VAL A 201 9.59 -10.45 15.32
C VAL A 201 9.89 -11.63 16.26
N TYR A 202 10.86 -11.47 17.15
CA TYR A 202 11.14 -12.48 18.17
C TYR A 202 9.92 -12.78 19.05
N SER A 203 9.23 -11.73 19.51
CA SER A 203 8.05 -11.86 20.36
C SER A 203 6.86 -12.57 19.70
N THR A 204 6.83 -12.65 18.38
CA THR A 204 5.73 -13.30 17.65
C THR A 204 5.75 -14.83 17.82
N ASN A 205 6.92 -15.44 17.71
CA ASN A 205 7.09 -16.90 17.72
C ASN A 205 8.14 -17.38 18.74
N ASN A 206 8.76 -16.49 19.52
CA ASN A 206 9.89 -16.76 20.40
C ASN A 206 11.04 -17.54 19.73
N ASN A 207 11.28 -17.26 18.43
CA ASN A 207 12.24 -17.98 17.61
C ASN A 207 13.31 -17.03 17.05
N LEU A 208 14.57 -17.29 17.39
CA LEU A 208 15.70 -16.50 16.91
C LEU A 208 15.93 -16.68 15.40
N PHE A 209 15.51 -17.79 14.82
CA PHE A 209 15.59 -18.03 13.39
C PHE A 209 14.77 -16.98 12.59
N ASP A 210 13.61 -16.59 13.11
CA ASP A 210 12.77 -15.56 12.46
C ASP A 210 13.48 -14.20 12.41
N VAL A 211 14.27 -13.87 13.43
CA VAL A 211 15.08 -12.64 13.45
C VAL A 211 16.21 -12.73 12.39
N GLY A 212 16.82 -13.89 12.23
CA GLY A 212 17.78 -14.13 11.14
C GLY A 212 17.14 -13.97 9.76
N MET A 213 15.91 -14.46 9.60
CA MET A 213 15.15 -14.31 8.34
C MET A 213 14.80 -12.84 8.03
N VAL A 214 14.57 -11.98 9.04
CA VAL A 214 14.39 -10.53 8.81
C VAL A 214 15.62 -9.93 8.14
N THR A 215 16.82 -10.33 8.58
CA THR A 215 18.08 -9.84 7.98
C THR A 215 18.23 -10.30 6.54
N LEU A 216 17.96 -11.59 6.28
CA LEU A 216 18.00 -12.16 4.93
C LEU A 216 17.03 -11.45 3.98
N PHE A 217 15.75 -11.31 4.39
CA PHE A 217 14.75 -10.63 3.59
C PHE A 217 14.98 -9.12 3.50
N GLY A 218 15.62 -8.52 4.50
CA GLY A 218 16.07 -7.13 4.44
C GLY A 218 17.13 -6.91 3.36
N ALA A 219 18.11 -7.79 3.28
CA ALA A 219 19.13 -7.76 2.24
C ALA A 219 18.52 -8.02 0.85
N ALA A 220 17.61 -9.00 0.74
CA ALA A 220 16.90 -9.29 -0.50
C ALA A 220 16.04 -8.10 -0.95
N GLY A 221 15.26 -7.49 -0.04
CA GLY A 221 14.45 -6.31 -0.32
C GLY A 221 15.30 -5.11 -0.76
N TYR A 222 16.44 -4.88 -0.10
CA TYR A 222 17.39 -3.85 -0.52
C TYR A 222 17.93 -4.10 -1.94
N ALA A 223 18.30 -5.35 -2.25
CA ALA A 223 18.75 -5.73 -3.59
C ALA A 223 17.66 -5.49 -4.64
N LEU A 224 16.40 -5.86 -4.37
CA LEU A 224 15.27 -5.60 -5.25
C LEU A 224 15.09 -4.10 -5.50
N ILE A 225 15.12 -3.28 -4.44
CA ILE A 225 15.00 -1.82 -4.56
C ILE A 225 16.15 -1.24 -5.41
N ARG A 226 17.38 -1.72 -5.24
CA ARG A 226 18.54 -1.31 -6.04
C ARG A 226 18.38 -1.69 -7.51
N LEU A 227 17.77 -2.81 -7.79
CA LEU A 227 17.44 -3.28 -9.13
C LEU A 227 16.16 -2.62 -9.71
N ARG A 228 15.55 -1.69 -8.98
CA ARG A 228 14.29 -1.01 -9.32
C ARG A 228 13.07 -1.93 -9.40
N PHE A 229 13.09 -3.05 -8.68
CA PHE A 229 11.92 -3.88 -8.46
C PHE A 229 11.21 -3.46 -7.17
N GLU A 230 9.89 -3.48 -7.20
CA GLU A 230 9.09 -3.28 -5.99
C GLU A 230 9.01 -4.58 -5.17
N PRO A 231 9.24 -4.54 -3.85
CA PRO A 231 9.14 -5.74 -2.99
C PRO A 231 7.71 -6.24 -2.78
N ALA A 232 6.69 -5.38 -3.01
CA ALA A 232 5.29 -5.69 -2.74
C ALA A 232 4.77 -6.95 -3.48
N PRO A 233 5.02 -7.15 -4.80
CA PRO A 233 4.59 -8.36 -5.50
C PRO A 233 5.16 -9.64 -4.92
N LEU A 234 6.38 -9.61 -4.35
CA LEU A 234 6.97 -10.78 -3.71
C LEU A 234 6.20 -11.19 -2.46
N LEU A 235 5.83 -10.22 -1.61
CA LEU A 235 5.00 -10.48 -0.44
C LEU A 235 3.62 -11.01 -0.83
N LEU A 236 2.99 -10.39 -1.85
CA LEU A 236 1.70 -10.84 -2.37
C LEU A 236 1.78 -12.28 -2.88
N GLY A 237 2.80 -12.61 -3.67
CA GLY A 237 3.02 -13.97 -4.16
C GLY A 237 3.24 -14.98 -3.04
N PHE A 238 3.97 -14.61 -1.99
CA PHE A 238 4.18 -15.45 -0.83
C PHE A 238 2.89 -15.73 -0.06
N VAL A 239 2.03 -14.74 0.12
CA VAL A 239 0.76 -14.88 0.86
C VAL A 239 -0.29 -15.60 0.03
N LEU A 240 -0.39 -15.29 -1.27
CA LEU A 240 -1.38 -15.88 -2.16
C LEU A 240 -0.96 -17.26 -2.69
N GLY A 241 0.33 -17.58 -2.68
CA GLY A 241 0.87 -18.83 -3.21
C GLY A 241 0.17 -20.09 -2.67
N PRO A 242 0.07 -20.27 -1.36
CA PRO A 242 -0.64 -21.40 -0.76
C PRO A 242 -2.11 -21.50 -1.19
N MET A 243 -2.82 -20.35 -1.26
CA MET A 243 -4.22 -20.31 -1.70
C MET A 243 -4.37 -20.72 -3.18
N VAL A 244 -3.46 -20.23 -4.03
CA VAL A 244 -3.44 -20.60 -5.45
C VAL A 244 -3.15 -22.10 -5.59
N GLU A 245 -2.16 -22.61 -4.88
CA GLU A 245 -1.81 -24.03 -4.92
C GLU A 245 -2.97 -24.91 -4.45
N GLU A 246 -3.60 -24.57 -3.33
CA GLU A 246 -4.72 -25.33 -2.77
C GLU A 246 -5.91 -25.35 -3.74
N ASN A 247 -6.33 -24.20 -4.27
CA ASN A 247 -7.45 -24.13 -5.20
C ASN A 247 -7.14 -24.80 -6.54
N PHE A 248 -5.90 -24.67 -7.02
CA PHE A 248 -5.45 -25.37 -8.22
C PHE A 248 -5.49 -26.89 -8.04
N ARG A 249 -4.98 -27.38 -6.91
CA ARG A 249 -5.01 -28.81 -6.54
C ARG A 249 -6.44 -29.33 -6.41
N ARG A 250 -7.33 -28.56 -5.75
CA ARG A 250 -8.76 -28.89 -5.67
C ARG A 250 -9.41 -28.99 -7.06
N ALA A 251 -9.15 -28.03 -7.94
CA ALA A 251 -9.68 -28.04 -9.30
C ALA A 251 -9.23 -29.26 -10.08
N LEU A 252 -7.96 -29.65 -9.98
CA LEU A 252 -7.42 -30.86 -10.61
C LEU A 252 -8.04 -32.16 -10.05
N LEU A 253 -8.23 -32.24 -8.74
CA LEU A 253 -8.91 -33.39 -8.12
C LEU A 253 -10.34 -33.51 -8.61
N LEU A 254 -11.08 -32.43 -8.72
CA LEU A 254 -12.46 -32.43 -9.24
C LEU A 254 -12.54 -32.78 -10.71
N SER A 255 -11.54 -32.42 -11.52
CA SER A 255 -11.45 -32.70 -12.93
C SER A 255 -10.73 -34.04 -13.26
N ARG A 256 -10.35 -34.83 -12.24
CA ARG A 256 -9.55 -36.06 -12.38
C ARG A 256 -8.22 -35.83 -13.13
N GLY A 257 -7.59 -34.67 -12.90
CA GLY A 257 -6.32 -34.32 -13.53
C GLY A 257 -6.43 -33.59 -14.87
N ASP A 258 -7.64 -33.32 -15.35
CA ASP A 258 -7.84 -32.61 -16.62
C ASP A 258 -7.66 -31.10 -16.46
N LEU A 259 -6.62 -30.54 -17.08
CA LEU A 259 -6.33 -29.09 -17.12
C LEU A 259 -7.33 -28.32 -17.98
N ALA A 260 -8.07 -28.98 -18.88
CA ALA A 260 -9.07 -28.33 -19.71
C ALA A 260 -10.17 -27.64 -18.87
N ILE A 261 -10.36 -28.03 -17.60
CA ILE A 261 -11.34 -27.42 -16.69
C ILE A 261 -11.18 -25.89 -16.61
N PHE A 262 -9.97 -25.37 -16.71
CA PHE A 262 -9.71 -23.93 -16.64
C PHE A 262 -10.17 -23.15 -17.89
N VAL A 263 -10.33 -23.86 -19.01
CA VAL A 263 -10.73 -23.28 -20.30
C VAL A 263 -12.17 -23.65 -20.68
N THR A 264 -12.67 -24.77 -20.18
CA THR A 264 -14.04 -25.25 -20.50
C THR A 264 -15.12 -24.63 -19.63
N ARG A 265 -14.78 -24.21 -18.39
CA ARG A 265 -15.74 -23.53 -17.51
C ARG A 265 -15.83 -22.04 -17.87
N PRO A 266 -17.05 -21.50 -18.13
CA PRO A 266 -17.20 -20.14 -18.67
C PRO A 266 -16.64 -19.05 -17.74
N ILE A 267 -16.80 -19.19 -16.41
CA ILE A 267 -16.27 -18.24 -15.43
C ILE A 267 -14.73 -18.29 -15.43
N SER A 268 -14.15 -19.49 -15.39
CA SER A 268 -12.70 -19.68 -15.40
C SER A 268 -12.08 -19.18 -16.70
N LEU A 269 -12.70 -19.49 -17.86
CA LEU A 269 -12.29 -18.99 -19.16
C LEU A 269 -12.28 -17.45 -19.20
N GLY A 270 -13.33 -16.81 -18.65
CA GLY A 270 -13.40 -15.36 -18.56
C GLY A 270 -12.22 -14.76 -17.81
N PHE A 271 -11.85 -15.34 -16.66
CA PHE A 271 -10.68 -14.89 -15.89
C PHE A 271 -9.36 -15.17 -16.62
N VAL A 272 -9.20 -16.32 -17.25
CA VAL A 272 -7.98 -16.63 -18.04
C VAL A 272 -7.83 -15.65 -19.20
N LEU A 273 -8.91 -15.35 -19.94
CA LEU A 273 -8.87 -14.36 -21.02
C LEU A 273 -8.56 -12.96 -20.50
N ALA A 274 -9.13 -12.58 -19.36
CA ALA A 274 -8.83 -11.28 -18.73
C ALA A 274 -7.34 -11.18 -18.34
N CYS A 275 -6.76 -12.22 -17.75
CA CYS A 275 -5.33 -12.26 -17.43
C CYS A 275 -4.45 -12.17 -18.68
N VAL A 276 -4.75 -12.94 -19.72
CA VAL A 276 -4.01 -12.92 -20.99
C VAL A 276 -4.09 -11.52 -21.62
N LEU A 277 -5.28 -10.91 -21.64
CA LEU A 277 -5.48 -9.55 -22.16
C LEU A 277 -4.67 -8.53 -21.37
N LEU A 278 -4.69 -8.60 -20.03
CA LEU A 278 -3.89 -7.70 -19.18
C LEU A 278 -2.39 -7.85 -19.44
N ILE A 279 -1.88 -9.07 -19.53
CA ILE A 279 -0.47 -9.31 -19.85
C ILE A 279 -0.13 -8.74 -21.24
N ALA A 280 -0.97 -8.98 -22.23
CA ALA A 280 -0.78 -8.45 -23.58
C ALA A 280 -0.75 -6.92 -23.59
N LEU A 281 -1.69 -6.26 -22.89
CA LEU A 281 -1.72 -4.80 -22.76
C LEU A 281 -0.47 -4.25 -22.07
N LEU A 282 0.01 -4.90 -21.01
CA LEU A 282 1.23 -4.52 -20.31
C LEU A 282 2.46 -4.66 -21.22
N LEU A 283 2.58 -5.76 -21.96
CA LEU A 283 3.67 -5.97 -22.90
C LEU A 283 3.65 -4.93 -24.03
N VAL A 284 2.49 -4.68 -24.62
CA VAL A 284 2.34 -3.64 -25.67
C VAL A 284 2.70 -2.25 -25.12
N SER A 285 2.26 -1.93 -23.89
CA SER A 285 2.59 -0.64 -23.28
C SER A 285 4.08 -0.50 -23.01
N ALA A 286 4.74 -1.55 -22.53
CA ALA A 286 6.18 -1.58 -22.27
C ALA A 286 7.00 -1.42 -23.57
N VAL A 287 6.60 -2.10 -24.64
CA VAL A 287 7.23 -1.94 -25.98
C VAL A 287 7.05 -0.52 -26.52
N ARG A 288 5.84 0.03 -26.42
CA ARG A 288 5.57 1.41 -26.87
C ARG A 288 6.38 2.45 -26.07
N GLN A 289 6.55 2.25 -24.76
CA GLN A 289 7.39 3.14 -23.95
C GLN A 289 8.86 3.07 -24.35
N LYS A 290 9.40 1.88 -24.62
CA LYS A 290 10.78 1.72 -25.13
C LYS A 290 10.98 2.45 -26.47
N HIS A 291 10.07 2.30 -27.41
CA HIS A 291 10.14 3.00 -28.71
C HIS A 291 10.08 4.52 -28.55
N LYS A 292 9.20 5.04 -27.68
CA LYS A 292 9.13 6.49 -27.42
C LYS A 292 10.41 7.02 -26.76
N ALA A 293 11.00 6.27 -25.83
CA ALA A 293 12.26 6.66 -25.20
C ALA A 293 13.44 6.65 -26.18
N GLN A 294 13.50 5.68 -27.08
CA GLN A 294 14.51 5.62 -28.15
C GLN A 294 14.36 6.78 -29.13
N ALA A 295 13.14 7.07 -29.60
CA ALA A 295 12.88 8.18 -30.52
C ALA A 295 13.24 9.55 -29.89
N ALA A 296 12.96 9.73 -28.56
CA ALA A 296 13.35 10.94 -27.85
C ALA A 296 14.89 11.09 -27.74
N LEU A 297 15.61 9.99 -27.53
CA LEU A 297 17.08 9.98 -27.49
C LEU A 297 17.69 10.29 -28.89
N GLU A 298 17.12 9.76 -29.95
CA GLU A 298 17.55 10.05 -31.33
C GLU A 298 17.32 11.51 -31.69
N GLN A 299 16.17 12.09 -31.33
CA GLN A 299 15.89 13.52 -31.54
C GLN A 299 16.86 14.43 -30.77
N SER A 300 17.22 14.05 -29.53
CA SER A 300 18.20 14.81 -28.74
C SER A 300 19.63 14.74 -29.33
N ARG A 301 19.98 13.63 -29.98
CA ARG A 301 21.28 13.45 -30.66
C ARG A 301 21.36 14.17 -31.99
N SER A 302 20.25 14.36 -32.70
CA SER A 302 20.21 15.09 -33.97
C SER A 302 20.14 16.62 -33.77
N ALA A 303 19.81 17.08 -32.57
CA ALA A 303 19.72 18.51 -32.21
C ALA A 303 21.01 19.07 -31.54
N ALA A 304 21.96 18.19 -31.20
CA ALA A 304 23.29 18.53 -30.69
C ALA A 304 24.38 18.43 -31.77
#